data_4e3960ddd00df918d72c519063d8f7b1
#
_entry.id   4e3960ddd00df918d72c519063d8f7b1
#
_cell.length_a   1.000
_cell.length_b   1.000
_cell.length_c   1.000
_cell.angle_alpha   90.00
_cell.angle_beta   90.00
_cell.angle_gamma   90.00
#
_symmetry.space_group_name_H-M   'P 1'
#
loop_
_entity.id
_entity.type
_entity.pdbx_description
1 polymer ?
#
loop_
_entity_poly.entity_id
_entity_poly.type
_entity_poly.pdbx_seq_one_letter_code
_entity_poly.pdbx_strand_id
1 'polypeptide(L)'
;VAAAATFLERATTLTADPALRGPRALAAAQAKSDAADAAAAHELLAIAELGQLSALQQALVARLRAQMEFVRSRSGDSGAPAVADTAPPLLDAARTLQRLDVHSSRESYLEAIAALMYAGRAADPAALTGAADAALAAVSQMTDRLRPVDLLLQGMAERITGGPGAGTDALGRALAAMRAQADSDEVAVGRWLRVPGFPILQESAAHERWDQDAVRHLATAAVRHARSSGALAGLPRALAYRAGVHLMAGEFAAAEQLLREAASIAAATAAKSPVRYHDVMLAVHRGDDAVAAKLIDGLGTDAGPRGEGRLQGLLGYAAAVLHNGHGRYEQAFAAAHDCCSYEDLGFHGWCAYELVEAATRTGAAAVARDAVARLEVSAGAVESDWGLGILAAARAMIADGEAADALFGEAVERLGRTDIVVHRARARLQYGEWLRRANRRTDARRELTAAHDLFTGMGARGFAERTRRELVATGEKVRAAAARSGGDLTAQEAQIAGLAAEGMTNSEIGASLFISAHTVEWHLRKVFAKLGISSRRQLRTTAFAP
;
A
#
# COMPACT_ATOMS: atom_id res chain seq x y z
N VAL A 1 20.66 -0.37 -16.27
CA VAL A 1 20.39 1.08 -16.34
C VAL A 1 21.68 1.86 -16.03
N ALA A 2 22.36 1.68 -14.88
CA ALA A 2 23.53 2.48 -14.48
C ALA A 2 24.69 2.42 -15.50
N ALA A 3 25.04 1.24 -16.01
CA ALA A 3 26.08 1.10 -17.05
C ALA A 3 25.73 1.87 -18.34
N ALA A 4 24.48 1.76 -18.80
CA ALA A 4 24.01 2.49 -19.98
C ALA A 4 24.09 4.03 -19.75
N ALA A 5 23.73 4.50 -18.56
CA ALA A 5 23.84 5.92 -18.19
C ALA A 5 25.29 6.41 -18.27
N THR A 6 26.26 5.64 -17.75
CA THR A 6 27.69 5.98 -17.82
C THR A 6 28.22 6.01 -19.26
N PHE A 7 27.82 5.04 -20.10
CA PHE A 7 28.21 5.02 -21.51
C PHE A 7 27.63 6.21 -22.29
N LEU A 8 26.37 6.55 -22.06
CA LEU A 8 25.72 7.71 -22.74
C LEU A 8 26.34 9.04 -22.32
N GLU A 9 26.65 9.21 -21.03
CA GLU A 9 27.37 10.36 -20.51
C GLU A 9 28.75 10.49 -21.16
N ARG A 10 29.52 9.41 -21.21
CA ARG A 10 30.83 9.39 -21.88
C ARG A 10 30.70 9.69 -23.36
N ALA A 11 29.71 9.11 -24.02
CA ALA A 11 29.43 9.41 -25.45
C ALA A 11 29.12 10.90 -25.65
N THR A 12 28.36 11.52 -24.76
CA THR A 12 28.08 12.98 -24.82
C THR A 12 29.36 13.80 -24.70
N THR A 13 30.21 13.47 -23.73
CA THR A 13 31.50 14.18 -23.50
C THR A 13 32.44 14.06 -24.70
N LEU A 14 32.48 12.91 -25.37
CA LEU A 14 33.34 12.65 -26.51
C LEU A 14 32.77 13.15 -27.85
N THR A 15 31.53 13.67 -27.85
CA THR A 15 30.89 14.18 -29.09
C THR A 15 31.33 15.59 -29.36
N ALA A 16 32.15 15.79 -30.40
CA ALA A 16 32.61 17.09 -30.82
C ALA A 16 31.54 17.86 -31.64
N ASP A 17 30.68 17.13 -32.38
CA ASP A 17 29.63 17.72 -33.22
C ASP A 17 28.47 18.25 -32.36
N PRO A 18 28.22 19.59 -32.37
CA PRO A 18 27.13 20.19 -31.59
C PRO A 18 25.74 19.66 -31.97
N ALA A 19 25.52 19.29 -33.22
CA ALA A 19 24.25 18.79 -33.71
C ALA A 19 23.90 17.38 -33.11
N LEU A 20 24.92 16.58 -32.81
CA LEU A 20 24.77 15.26 -32.22
C LEU A 20 24.88 15.28 -30.67
N ARG A 21 25.56 16.30 -30.13
CA ARG A 21 25.81 16.39 -28.68
C ARG A 21 24.55 16.65 -27.90
N GLY A 22 23.66 17.55 -28.33
CA GLY A 22 22.39 17.83 -27.67
C GLY A 22 21.49 16.61 -27.54
N PRO A 23 21.16 15.91 -28.62
CA PRO A 23 20.37 14.67 -28.55
C PRO A 23 20.99 13.56 -27.67
N ARG A 24 22.31 13.41 -27.69
CA ARG A 24 23.02 12.45 -26.81
C ARG A 24 22.94 12.85 -25.34
N ALA A 25 23.08 14.13 -25.05
CA ALA A 25 22.95 14.68 -23.70
C ALA A 25 21.53 14.42 -23.14
N LEU A 26 20.49 14.61 -23.95
CA LEU A 26 19.10 14.29 -23.55
C LEU A 26 18.93 12.80 -23.22
N ALA A 27 19.45 11.91 -24.06
CA ALA A 27 19.40 10.46 -23.81
C ALA A 27 20.18 10.08 -22.54
N ALA A 28 21.34 10.71 -22.32
CA ALA A 28 22.14 10.51 -21.13
C ALA A 28 21.45 11.04 -19.86
N ALA A 29 20.81 12.24 -19.94
CA ALA A 29 20.04 12.82 -18.84
C ALA A 29 18.88 11.91 -18.41
N GLN A 30 18.13 11.34 -19.36
CA GLN A 30 17.09 10.37 -19.08
C GLN A 30 17.65 9.13 -18.37
N ALA A 31 18.74 8.55 -18.90
CA ALA A 31 19.35 7.36 -18.32
C ALA A 31 19.90 7.61 -16.91
N LYS A 32 20.45 8.79 -16.63
CA LYS A 32 20.90 9.21 -15.29
C LYS A 32 19.74 9.39 -14.32
N SER A 33 18.64 9.98 -14.77
CA SER A 33 17.40 10.09 -13.99
C SER A 33 16.87 8.70 -13.62
N ASP A 34 16.83 7.75 -14.56
CA ASP A 34 16.42 6.37 -14.33
C ASP A 34 17.37 5.63 -13.34
N ALA A 35 18.64 6.03 -13.29
CA ALA A 35 19.66 5.50 -12.39
C ALA A 35 19.67 6.15 -10.99
N ALA A 36 18.77 7.10 -10.71
CA ALA A 36 18.70 7.91 -9.49
C ALA A 36 19.88 8.90 -9.30
N ASP A 37 20.58 9.25 -10.37
CA ASP A 37 21.64 10.27 -10.37
C ASP A 37 21.07 11.62 -10.86
N ALA A 38 20.29 12.27 -9.97
CA ALA A 38 19.58 13.51 -10.30
C ALA A 38 20.53 14.66 -10.61
N ALA A 39 21.70 14.75 -9.97
CA ALA A 39 22.68 15.80 -10.20
C ALA A 39 23.24 15.73 -11.61
N ALA A 40 23.76 14.56 -12.01
CA ALA A 40 24.26 14.36 -13.38
C ALA A 40 23.16 14.50 -14.44
N ALA A 41 21.93 14.09 -14.12
CA ALA A 41 20.78 14.29 -15.03
C ALA A 41 20.51 15.78 -15.29
N HIS A 42 20.58 16.64 -14.27
CA HIS A 42 20.42 18.09 -14.43
C HIS A 42 21.54 18.72 -15.26
N GLU A 43 22.78 18.34 -15.02
CA GLU A 43 23.93 18.85 -15.80
C GLU A 43 23.82 18.45 -17.27
N LEU A 44 23.47 17.21 -17.55
CA LEU A 44 23.29 16.71 -18.91
C LEU A 44 22.11 17.37 -19.62
N LEU A 45 21.01 17.64 -18.88
CA LEU A 45 19.86 18.35 -19.43
C LEU A 45 20.21 19.78 -19.81
N ALA A 46 21.02 20.48 -18.99
CA ALA A 46 21.53 21.81 -19.35
C ALA A 46 22.42 21.77 -20.59
N ILE A 47 23.27 20.73 -20.76
CA ILE A 47 24.06 20.53 -21.97
C ILE A 47 23.15 20.30 -23.19
N ALA A 48 22.07 19.53 -23.04
CA ALA A 48 21.11 19.30 -24.12
C ALA A 48 20.45 20.59 -24.58
N GLU A 49 20.07 21.47 -23.68
CA GLU A 49 19.41 22.76 -23.97
C GLU A 49 20.32 23.74 -24.72
N LEU A 50 21.61 23.65 -24.52
CA LEU A 50 22.60 24.45 -25.27
C LEU A 50 22.84 23.90 -26.68
N GLY A 51 22.35 22.69 -26.99
CA GLY A 51 22.55 22.04 -28.29
C GLY A 51 21.48 22.41 -29.31
N GLN A 52 21.73 22.01 -30.57
CA GLN A 52 20.72 22.11 -31.64
C GLN A 52 19.72 20.93 -31.47
N LEU A 53 18.50 21.23 -31.02
CA LEU A 53 17.45 20.27 -30.81
C LEU A 53 16.30 20.47 -31.80
N SER A 54 15.73 19.37 -32.31
CA SER A 54 14.45 19.39 -33.02
C SER A 54 13.31 19.81 -32.08
N ALA A 55 12.16 20.21 -32.64
CA ALA A 55 10.97 20.54 -31.86
C ALA A 55 10.55 19.40 -30.90
N LEU A 56 10.62 18.16 -31.38
CA LEU A 56 10.35 16.98 -30.54
C LEU A 56 11.34 16.86 -29.35
N GLN A 57 12.64 17.03 -29.63
CA GLN A 57 13.66 16.94 -28.60
C GLN A 57 13.53 18.06 -27.56
N GLN A 58 13.18 19.29 -27.98
CA GLN A 58 12.88 20.39 -27.07
C GLN A 58 11.68 20.08 -26.17
N ALA A 59 10.62 19.51 -26.72
CA ALA A 59 9.46 19.09 -25.95
C ALA A 59 9.77 17.96 -24.94
N LEU A 60 10.64 17.01 -25.34
CA LEU A 60 11.11 15.93 -24.43
C LEU A 60 12.03 16.46 -23.32
N VAL A 61 12.86 17.49 -23.60
CA VAL A 61 13.64 18.19 -22.57
C VAL A 61 12.73 18.86 -21.56
N ALA A 62 11.72 19.59 -22.03
CA ALA A 62 10.73 20.22 -21.14
C ALA A 62 9.98 19.18 -20.27
N ARG A 63 9.57 18.06 -20.87
CA ARG A 63 8.95 16.94 -20.15
C ARG A 63 9.87 16.38 -19.06
N LEU A 64 11.12 16.04 -19.41
CA LEU A 64 12.08 15.48 -18.47
C LEU A 64 12.37 16.45 -17.31
N ARG A 65 12.50 17.74 -17.59
CA ARG A 65 12.62 18.76 -16.54
C ARG A 65 11.42 18.76 -15.59
N ALA A 66 10.20 18.75 -16.12
CA ALA A 66 8.98 18.72 -15.33
C ALA A 66 8.88 17.44 -14.48
N GLN A 67 9.27 16.28 -15.03
CA GLN A 67 9.37 15.02 -14.30
C GLN A 67 10.36 15.10 -13.13
N MET A 68 11.53 15.68 -13.36
CA MET A 68 12.56 15.83 -12.32
C MET A 68 12.09 16.77 -11.20
N GLU A 69 11.41 17.88 -11.52
CA GLU A 69 10.82 18.77 -10.52
C GLU A 69 9.69 18.07 -9.72
N PHE A 70 8.86 17.27 -10.37
CA PHE A 70 7.86 16.47 -9.70
C PHE A 70 8.50 15.48 -8.71
N VAL A 71 9.56 14.78 -9.12
CA VAL A 71 10.29 13.86 -8.23
C VAL A 71 10.94 14.61 -7.05
N ARG A 72 11.55 15.79 -7.30
CA ARG A 72 12.14 16.64 -6.25
C ARG A 72 11.09 17.10 -5.24
N SER A 73 9.95 17.59 -5.73
CA SER A 73 8.82 17.99 -4.88
C SER A 73 8.39 16.85 -3.96
N ARG A 74 8.21 15.67 -4.53
CA ARG A 74 7.84 14.46 -3.78
C ARG A 74 8.91 13.99 -2.77
N SER A 75 10.17 14.24 -3.04
CA SER A 75 11.29 13.91 -2.14
C SER A 75 11.43 14.91 -0.98
N GLY A 76 10.70 16.03 -1.00
CA GLY A 76 10.81 17.07 0.01
C GLY A 76 12.15 17.79 -0.01
N ASP A 77 12.72 17.97 -1.20
CA ASP A 77 13.99 18.70 -1.36
C ASP A 77 13.79 20.18 -1.06
N SER A 78 14.76 20.78 -0.38
CA SER A 78 14.73 22.21 -0.08
C SER A 78 14.65 23.04 -1.37
N GLY A 79 13.69 23.97 -1.42
CA GLY A 79 13.44 24.81 -2.60
C GLY A 79 12.74 24.09 -3.76
N ALA A 80 12.25 22.86 -3.57
CA ALA A 80 11.35 22.24 -4.55
C ALA A 80 9.97 22.92 -4.54
N PRO A 81 9.27 22.99 -5.70
CA PRO A 81 7.91 23.55 -5.76
C PRO A 81 6.94 22.68 -4.94
N ALA A 82 5.77 23.23 -4.56
CA ALA A 82 4.69 22.42 -4.04
C ALA A 82 4.24 21.39 -5.08
N VAL A 83 3.69 20.25 -4.63
CA VAL A 83 3.34 19.14 -5.55
C VAL A 83 2.33 19.59 -6.60
N ALA A 84 1.35 20.43 -6.24
CA ALA A 84 0.37 20.96 -7.18
C ALA A 84 1.01 21.80 -8.31
N ASP A 85 2.08 22.53 -7.99
CA ASP A 85 2.77 23.41 -8.96
C ASP A 85 3.57 22.63 -10.00
N THR A 86 3.75 21.34 -9.82
CA THR A 86 4.43 20.47 -10.79
C THR A 86 3.51 19.99 -11.92
N ALA A 87 2.19 20.08 -11.77
CA ALA A 87 1.24 19.62 -12.77
C ALA A 87 1.17 20.53 -14.02
N PRO A 88 1.15 21.89 -13.94
CA PRO A 88 1.10 22.74 -15.12
C PRO A 88 2.23 22.49 -16.12
N PRO A 89 3.52 22.41 -15.73
CA PRO A 89 4.59 22.09 -16.69
C PRO A 89 4.42 20.72 -17.37
N LEU A 90 3.89 19.72 -16.67
CA LEU A 90 3.59 18.40 -17.24
C LEU A 90 2.44 18.48 -18.25
N LEU A 91 1.40 19.27 -17.97
CA LEU A 91 0.29 19.51 -18.89
C LEU A 91 0.76 20.29 -20.15
N ASP A 92 1.63 21.27 -19.99
CA ASP A 92 2.18 22.02 -21.12
C ASP A 92 3.06 21.13 -22.01
N ALA A 93 3.87 20.25 -21.41
CA ALA A 93 4.61 19.24 -22.14
C ALA A 93 3.66 18.27 -22.89
N ALA A 94 2.57 17.82 -22.24
CA ALA A 94 1.56 16.96 -22.86
C ALA A 94 0.93 17.61 -24.09
N ARG A 95 0.51 18.88 -24.00
CA ARG A 95 -0.09 19.64 -25.11
C ARG A 95 0.90 19.84 -26.25
N THR A 96 2.16 20.18 -25.94
CA THR A 96 3.21 20.39 -26.95
C THR A 96 3.51 19.08 -27.69
N LEU A 97 3.59 17.97 -26.96
CA LEU A 97 3.87 16.65 -27.54
C LEU A 97 2.70 16.09 -28.35
N GLN A 98 1.48 16.58 -28.19
CA GLN A 98 0.30 16.03 -28.86
C GLN A 98 0.43 16.00 -30.40
N ARG A 99 1.18 16.92 -30.97
CA ARG A 99 1.44 17.02 -32.44
C ARG A 99 2.77 16.40 -32.85
N LEU A 100 3.66 16.09 -31.91
CA LEU A 100 5.03 15.66 -32.18
C LEU A 100 5.25 14.19 -31.85
N ASP A 101 4.73 13.73 -30.71
CA ASP A 101 4.78 12.36 -30.22
C ASP A 101 3.57 12.06 -29.30
N VAL A 102 2.56 11.50 -29.89
CA VAL A 102 1.27 11.20 -29.25
C VAL A 102 1.44 10.28 -28.04
N HIS A 103 2.41 9.37 -28.08
CA HIS A 103 2.66 8.43 -26.99
C HIS A 103 3.21 9.14 -25.76
N SER A 104 4.24 9.96 -25.94
CA SER A 104 4.81 10.77 -24.86
C SER A 104 3.81 11.82 -24.34
N SER A 105 2.95 12.38 -25.21
CA SER A 105 1.88 13.28 -24.79
C SER A 105 0.94 12.63 -23.75
N ARG A 106 0.45 11.42 -24.03
CA ARG A 106 -0.48 10.71 -23.14
C ARG A 106 0.17 10.30 -21.83
N GLU A 107 1.42 9.87 -21.88
CA GLU A 107 2.20 9.61 -20.67
C GLU A 107 2.36 10.88 -19.82
N SER A 108 2.56 12.04 -20.45
CA SER A 108 2.64 13.34 -19.74
C SER A 108 1.30 13.74 -19.11
N TYR A 109 0.16 13.42 -19.73
CA TYR A 109 -1.16 13.59 -19.07
C TYR A 109 -1.30 12.70 -17.84
N LEU A 110 -0.86 11.43 -17.90
CA LEU A 110 -0.83 10.55 -16.72
C LEU A 110 0.06 11.11 -15.61
N GLU A 111 1.22 11.67 -15.96
CA GLU A 111 2.14 12.30 -15.02
C GLU A 111 1.50 13.52 -14.34
N ALA A 112 0.80 14.35 -15.09
CA ALA A 112 0.08 15.51 -14.55
C ALA A 112 -1.08 15.09 -13.64
N ILE A 113 -1.87 14.09 -14.02
CA ILE A 113 -2.92 13.52 -13.19
C ILE A 113 -2.31 12.94 -11.90
N ALA A 114 -1.19 12.23 -11.98
CA ALA A 114 -0.52 11.71 -10.79
C ALA A 114 -0.04 12.83 -9.85
N ALA A 115 0.51 13.92 -10.39
CA ALA A 115 0.91 15.08 -9.59
C ALA A 115 -0.29 15.69 -8.86
N LEU A 116 -1.40 15.87 -9.55
CA LEU A 116 -2.65 16.38 -8.94
C LEU A 116 -3.27 15.41 -7.95
N MET A 117 -3.19 14.10 -8.19
CA MET A 117 -3.61 13.09 -7.21
C MET A 117 -2.78 13.15 -5.92
N TYR A 118 -1.47 13.38 -6.01
CA TYR A 118 -0.63 13.57 -4.82
C TYR A 118 -0.90 14.88 -4.11
N ALA A 119 -1.16 15.95 -4.87
CA ALA A 119 -1.59 17.22 -4.31
C ALA A 119 -2.95 17.10 -3.60
N GLY A 120 -3.85 16.24 -4.09
CA GLY A 120 -5.10 15.89 -3.44
C GLY A 120 -5.87 17.12 -2.99
N ARG A 121 -6.31 17.15 -1.73
CA ARG A 121 -7.04 18.27 -1.12
C ARG A 121 -6.27 19.60 -1.03
N ALA A 122 -4.97 19.61 -1.32
CA ALA A 122 -4.17 20.84 -1.38
C ALA A 122 -4.19 21.49 -2.76
N ALA A 123 -4.69 20.82 -3.81
CA ALA A 123 -4.86 21.36 -5.14
C ALA A 123 -6.27 21.94 -5.35
N ASP A 124 -6.39 22.83 -6.37
CA ASP A 124 -7.69 23.24 -6.86
C ASP A 124 -8.41 22.01 -7.49
N PRO A 125 -9.62 21.64 -7.03
CA PRO A 125 -10.37 20.53 -7.61
C PRO A 125 -10.60 20.69 -9.12
N ALA A 126 -10.74 21.90 -9.63
CA ALA A 126 -10.90 22.18 -11.07
C ALA A 126 -9.65 21.80 -11.87
N ALA A 127 -8.46 21.84 -11.28
CA ALA A 127 -7.23 21.48 -11.97
C ALA A 127 -7.19 19.99 -12.33
N LEU A 128 -7.63 19.10 -11.42
CA LEU A 128 -7.68 17.67 -11.67
C LEU A 128 -8.71 17.33 -12.75
N THR A 129 -9.91 17.92 -12.67
CA THR A 129 -10.97 17.73 -13.68
C THR A 129 -10.52 18.26 -15.03
N GLY A 130 -9.92 19.47 -15.11
CA GLY A 130 -9.42 20.03 -16.36
C GLY A 130 -8.28 19.22 -17.00
N ALA A 131 -7.42 18.62 -16.19
CA ALA A 131 -6.39 17.69 -16.68
C ALA A 131 -7.01 16.41 -17.26
N ALA A 132 -8.04 15.88 -16.61
CA ALA A 132 -8.76 14.69 -17.05
C ALA A 132 -9.55 14.96 -18.36
N ASP A 133 -10.24 16.11 -18.49
CA ASP A 133 -10.93 16.50 -19.71
C ASP A 133 -9.96 16.62 -20.90
N ALA A 134 -8.80 17.25 -20.68
CA ALA A 134 -7.76 17.36 -21.71
C ALA A 134 -7.21 15.98 -22.10
N ALA A 135 -7.04 15.08 -21.14
CA ALA A 135 -6.61 13.70 -21.38
C ALA A 135 -7.64 12.92 -22.21
N LEU A 136 -8.94 13.03 -21.90
CA LEU A 136 -10.02 12.40 -22.67
C LEU A 136 -10.05 12.91 -24.11
N ALA A 137 -9.91 14.23 -24.31
CA ALA A 137 -9.82 14.81 -25.64
C ALA A 137 -8.61 14.26 -26.43
N ALA A 138 -7.46 14.05 -25.78
CA ALA A 138 -6.27 13.48 -26.41
C ALA A 138 -6.42 11.99 -26.73
N VAL A 139 -7.17 11.22 -25.93
CA VAL A 139 -7.46 9.81 -26.20
C VAL A 139 -8.52 9.63 -27.28
N SER A 140 -9.57 10.47 -27.32
CA SER A 140 -10.69 10.36 -28.29
C SER A 140 -10.28 10.60 -29.75
N GLN A 141 -9.13 11.27 -29.98
CA GLN A 141 -8.59 11.51 -31.32
C GLN A 141 -7.87 10.30 -31.94
N MET A 142 -7.93 9.13 -31.27
CA MET A 142 -7.19 7.94 -31.71
C MET A 142 -7.89 7.16 -32.81
N THR A 143 -7.08 6.74 -33.78
CA THR A 143 -7.43 5.74 -34.80
C THR A 143 -6.76 4.37 -34.53
N ASP A 144 -5.72 4.35 -33.70
CA ASP A 144 -4.90 3.17 -33.45
C ASP A 144 -5.35 2.39 -32.19
N ARG A 145 -4.88 1.14 -32.08
CA ARG A 145 -5.13 0.31 -30.89
C ARG A 145 -4.49 0.94 -29.64
N LEU A 146 -5.29 1.12 -28.59
CA LEU A 146 -4.85 1.67 -27.31
C LEU A 146 -3.82 0.75 -26.62
N ARG A 147 -2.71 1.36 -26.17
CA ARG A 147 -1.74 0.70 -25.29
C ARG A 147 -2.36 0.54 -23.88
N PRO A 148 -1.85 -0.35 -23.02
CA PRO A 148 -2.33 -0.47 -21.63
C PRO A 148 -2.30 0.86 -20.85
N VAL A 149 -1.27 1.69 -21.06
CA VAL A 149 -1.16 3.02 -20.43
C VAL A 149 -2.18 4.02 -20.98
N ASP A 150 -2.58 3.92 -22.26
CA ASP A 150 -3.61 4.77 -22.85
C ASP A 150 -5.00 4.39 -22.32
N LEU A 151 -5.28 3.09 -22.11
CA LEU A 151 -6.48 2.59 -21.43
C LEU A 151 -6.53 3.04 -19.97
N LEU A 152 -5.39 3.04 -19.28
CA LEU A 152 -5.30 3.55 -17.91
C LEU A 152 -5.61 5.05 -17.86
N LEU A 153 -5.04 5.84 -18.80
CA LEU A 153 -5.32 7.26 -18.91
C LEU A 153 -6.81 7.51 -19.15
N GLN A 154 -7.42 6.77 -20.08
CA GLN A 154 -8.85 6.87 -20.36
C GLN A 154 -9.68 6.58 -19.10
N GLY A 155 -9.45 5.44 -18.47
CA GLY A 155 -10.24 5.02 -17.30
C GLY A 155 -10.07 5.94 -16.09
N MET A 156 -8.85 6.45 -15.84
CA MET A 156 -8.60 7.43 -14.78
C MET A 156 -9.32 8.76 -15.08
N ALA A 157 -9.25 9.23 -16.32
CA ALA A 157 -9.89 10.48 -16.70
C ALA A 157 -11.45 10.36 -16.67
N GLU A 158 -12.01 9.25 -17.15
CA GLU A 158 -13.45 8.97 -17.02
C GLU A 158 -13.89 8.91 -15.55
N ARG A 159 -13.08 8.30 -14.68
CA ARG A 159 -13.34 8.21 -13.24
C ARG A 159 -13.31 9.59 -12.56
N ILE A 160 -12.37 10.45 -12.95
CA ILE A 160 -12.23 11.81 -12.40
C ILE A 160 -13.41 12.68 -12.84
N THR A 161 -13.80 12.64 -14.10
CA THR A 161 -14.84 13.52 -14.66
C THR A 161 -16.27 13.02 -14.39
N GLY A 162 -16.46 11.70 -14.36
CA GLY A 162 -17.77 11.05 -14.20
C GLY A 162 -18.10 10.63 -12.76
N GLY A 163 -17.15 10.75 -11.82
CA GLY A 163 -17.34 10.36 -10.42
C GLY A 163 -17.23 8.85 -10.16
N PRO A 164 -17.57 8.41 -8.92
CA PRO A 164 -17.48 7.01 -8.52
C PRO A 164 -18.25 6.08 -9.45
N GLY A 165 -17.66 4.95 -9.82
CA GLY A 165 -18.24 3.97 -10.76
C GLY A 165 -18.00 4.30 -12.24
N ALA A 166 -17.68 5.55 -12.62
CA ALA A 166 -17.29 5.87 -13.99
C ALA A 166 -15.91 5.29 -14.32
N GLY A 167 -15.66 5.03 -15.60
CA GLY A 167 -14.36 4.51 -16.09
C GLY A 167 -14.03 3.07 -15.66
N THR A 168 -14.91 2.40 -14.92
CA THR A 168 -14.68 1.06 -14.37
C THR A 168 -14.29 0.04 -15.44
N ASP A 169 -14.95 0.05 -16.60
CA ASP A 169 -14.63 -0.87 -17.71
C ASP A 169 -13.29 -0.56 -18.36
N ALA A 170 -12.96 0.72 -18.56
CA ALA A 170 -11.68 1.15 -19.11
C ALA A 170 -10.53 0.80 -18.16
N LEU A 171 -10.70 1.02 -16.85
CA LEU A 171 -9.73 0.61 -15.83
C LEU A 171 -9.55 -0.90 -15.80
N GLY A 172 -10.63 -1.68 -15.91
CA GLY A 172 -10.57 -3.15 -15.98
C GLY A 172 -9.77 -3.64 -17.17
N ARG A 173 -10.04 -3.10 -18.35
CA ARG A 173 -9.28 -3.43 -19.57
C ARG A 173 -7.81 -3.01 -19.44
N ALA A 174 -7.53 -1.86 -18.85
CA ALA A 174 -6.17 -1.38 -18.61
C ALA A 174 -5.40 -2.35 -17.70
N LEU A 175 -5.96 -2.70 -16.56
CA LEU A 175 -5.32 -3.61 -15.59
C LEU A 175 -5.11 -5.01 -16.17
N ALA A 176 -6.09 -5.55 -16.91
CA ALA A 176 -5.96 -6.83 -17.59
C ALA A 176 -4.84 -6.81 -18.64
N ALA A 177 -4.78 -5.74 -19.45
CA ALA A 177 -3.74 -5.57 -20.46
C ALA A 177 -2.35 -5.36 -19.85
N MET A 178 -2.25 -4.60 -18.73
CA MET A 178 -0.99 -4.41 -18.00
C MET A 178 -0.50 -5.72 -17.37
N ARG A 179 -1.39 -6.54 -16.82
CA ARG A 179 -1.04 -7.87 -16.28
C ARG A 179 -0.52 -8.78 -17.38
N ALA A 180 -1.22 -8.89 -18.52
CA ALA A 180 -0.77 -9.68 -19.66
C ALA A 180 0.59 -9.20 -20.19
N GLN A 181 0.82 -7.90 -20.23
CA GLN A 181 2.09 -7.32 -20.62
C GLN A 181 3.20 -7.61 -19.61
N ALA A 182 2.90 -7.58 -18.30
CA ALA A 182 3.84 -7.91 -17.24
C ALA A 182 4.35 -9.37 -17.30
N ASP A 183 3.57 -10.27 -17.90
CA ASP A 183 3.94 -11.67 -18.07
C ASP A 183 4.71 -11.95 -19.38
N SER A 184 4.56 -11.09 -20.40
CA SER A 184 5.06 -11.37 -21.75
C SER A 184 6.12 -10.38 -22.26
N ASP A 185 6.21 -9.17 -21.74
CA ASP A 185 7.07 -8.09 -22.25
C ASP A 185 7.70 -7.26 -21.11
N GLU A 186 8.86 -7.72 -20.66
CA GLU A 186 9.62 -7.03 -19.59
C GLU A 186 10.08 -5.62 -20.02
N VAL A 187 10.32 -5.39 -21.31
CA VAL A 187 10.71 -4.06 -21.82
C VAL A 187 9.55 -3.08 -21.73
N ALA A 188 8.35 -3.54 -22.01
CA ALA A 188 7.15 -2.72 -21.86
C ALA A 188 6.88 -2.36 -20.40
N VAL A 189 7.05 -3.30 -19.47
CA VAL A 189 6.99 -3.03 -18.02
C VAL A 189 7.97 -1.92 -17.64
N GLY A 190 9.21 -1.98 -18.13
CA GLY A 190 10.20 -0.94 -17.92
C GLY A 190 9.79 0.43 -18.43
N ARG A 191 9.05 0.49 -19.54
CA ARG A 191 8.58 1.76 -20.10
C ARG A 191 7.54 2.43 -19.20
N TRP A 192 6.49 1.73 -18.79
CA TRP A 192 5.47 2.38 -17.96
C TRP A 192 5.95 2.61 -16.53
N LEU A 193 6.88 1.81 -15.97
CA LEU A 193 7.47 2.07 -14.65
C LEU A 193 8.39 3.32 -14.62
N ARG A 194 8.87 3.82 -15.78
CA ARG A 194 9.63 5.08 -15.86
C ARG A 194 8.75 6.32 -15.64
N VAL A 195 7.45 6.22 -15.89
CA VAL A 195 6.52 7.31 -15.62
C VAL A 195 6.51 7.58 -14.11
N PRO A 196 6.88 8.79 -13.63
CA PRO A 196 6.99 9.07 -12.19
C PRO A 196 5.71 8.85 -11.39
N GLY A 197 4.55 8.83 -12.07
CA GLY A 197 3.26 8.53 -11.49
C GLY A 197 3.03 7.05 -11.16
N PHE A 198 3.88 6.13 -11.60
CA PHE A 198 3.78 4.74 -11.17
C PHE A 198 4.59 4.54 -9.88
N PRO A 199 4.11 3.71 -8.92
CA PRO A 199 2.95 2.81 -9.02
C PRO A 199 1.59 3.40 -8.63
N ILE A 200 1.46 4.66 -8.17
CA ILE A 200 0.20 5.19 -7.64
C ILE A 200 -0.97 5.09 -8.63
N LEU A 201 -0.72 5.32 -9.92
CA LEU A 201 -1.77 5.32 -10.94
C LEU A 201 -2.43 3.93 -11.05
N GLN A 202 -1.63 2.88 -11.21
CA GLN A 202 -2.13 1.50 -11.31
C GLN A 202 -2.68 0.98 -9.99
N GLU A 203 -2.09 1.39 -8.88
CA GLU A 203 -2.56 1.05 -7.53
C GLU A 203 -3.95 1.64 -7.29
N SER A 204 -4.12 2.95 -7.54
CA SER A 204 -5.41 3.60 -7.39
C SER A 204 -6.45 2.99 -8.33
N ALA A 205 -6.10 2.71 -9.59
CA ALA A 205 -7.00 2.05 -10.53
C ALA A 205 -7.45 0.65 -10.03
N ALA A 206 -6.53 -0.13 -9.49
CA ALA A 206 -6.84 -1.45 -8.95
C ALA A 206 -7.69 -1.37 -7.66
N HIS A 207 -7.44 -0.37 -6.80
CA HIS A 207 -8.25 -0.14 -5.60
C HIS A 207 -9.65 0.41 -5.92
N GLU A 208 -9.81 1.29 -6.92
CA GLU A 208 -11.13 1.71 -7.41
C GLU A 208 -11.97 0.52 -7.87
N ARG A 209 -11.33 -0.53 -8.36
CA ARG A 209 -11.97 -1.77 -8.80
C ARG A 209 -11.98 -2.88 -7.75
N TRP A 210 -11.43 -2.66 -6.57
CA TRP A 210 -11.28 -3.70 -5.56
C TRP A 210 -10.61 -4.98 -6.12
N ASP A 211 -9.67 -4.81 -7.06
CA ASP A 211 -9.00 -5.89 -7.77
C ASP A 211 -7.69 -6.28 -7.06
N GLN A 212 -7.79 -7.16 -6.07
CA GLN A 212 -6.63 -7.66 -5.30
C GLN A 212 -5.59 -8.36 -6.19
N ASP A 213 -6.05 -9.05 -7.26
CA ASP A 213 -5.15 -9.79 -8.13
C ASP A 213 -4.31 -8.87 -8.99
N ALA A 214 -4.88 -7.79 -9.51
CA ALA A 214 -4.12 -6.75 -10.20
C ALA A 214 -3.11 -6.09 -9.25
N VAL A 215 -3.52 -5.71 -8.02
CA VAL A 215 -2.62 -5.12 -7.01
C VAL A 215 -1.43 -6.04 -6.77
N ARG A 216 -1.67 -7.32 -6.47
CA ARG A 216 -0.63 -8.32 -6.19
C ARG A 216 0.29 -8.58 -7.38
N HIS A 217 -0.29 -8.80 -8.56
CA HIS A 217 0.45 -9.16 -9.78
C HIS A 217 1.35 -8.02 -10.23
N LEU A 218 0.81 -6.79 -10.35
CA LEU A 218 1.56 -5.64 -10.83
C LEU A 218 2.64 -5.18 -9.82
N ALA A 219 2.38 -5.27 -8.51
CA ALA A 219 3.38 -5.01 -7.49
C ALA A 219 4.56 -6.00 -7.58
N THR A 220 4.26 -7.28 -7.82
CA THR A 220 5.29 -8.32 -7.99
C THR A 220 6.12 -8.09 -9.24
N ALA A 221 5.47 -7.77 -10.36
CA ALA A 221 6.13 -7.48 -11.63
C ALA A 221 7.03 -6.24 -11.53
N ALA A 222 6.58 -5.19 -10.83
CA ALA A 222 7.36 -3.98 -10.62
C ALA A 222 8.67 -4.26 -9.86
N VAL A 223 8.61 -5.04 -8.76
CA VAL A 223 9.81 -5.41 -8.01
C VAL A 223 10.75 -6.28 -8.84
N ARG A 224 10.21 -7.30 -9.54
CA ARG A 224 10.99 -8.17 -10.41
C ARG A 224 11.75 -7.36 -11.47
N HIS A 225 11.04 -6.50 -12.19
CA HIS A 225 11.64 -5.66 -13.24
C HIS A 225 12.68 -4.69 -12.67
N ALA A 226 12.37 -3.99 -11.56
CA ALA A 226 13.31 -3.03 -10.97
C ALA A 226 14.63 -3.71 -10.53
N ARG A 227 14.54 -4.95 -10.03
CA ARG A 227 15.72 -5.74 -9.65
C ARG A 227 16.50 -6.24 -10.87
N SER A 228 15.83 -6.82 -11.86
CA SER A 228 16.50 -7.39 -13.06
C SER A 228 17.17 -6.31 -13.92
N SER A 229 16.55 -5.11 -14.01
CA SER A 229 17.09 -4.00 -14.79
C SER A 229 18.09 -3.10 -14.03
N GLY A 230 18.21 -3.26 -12.70
CA GLY A 230 19.00 -2.36 -11.86
C GLY A 230 18.44 -0.93 -11.78
N ALA A 231 17.12 -0.77 -11.86
CA ALA A 231 16.43 0.52 -11.80
C ALA A 231 16.31 1.00 -10.35
N LEU A 232 17.41 1.48 -9.76
CA LEU A 232 17.49 1.88 -8.34
C LEU A 232 16.56 3.04 -7.99
N ALA A 233 16.24 3.93 -8.94
CA ALA A 233 15.27 5.01 -8.71
C ALA A 233 13.84 4.49 -8.48
N GLY A 234 13.45 3.40 -9.14
CA GLY A 234 12.12 2.81 -9.05
C GLY A 234 11.95 1.75 -7.95
N LEU A 235 13.05 1.07 -7.58
CA LEU A 235 12.99 -0.09 -6.68
C LEU A 235 12.40 0.23 -5.29
N PRO A 236 12.74 1.32 -4.59
CA PRO A 236 12.13 1.63 -3.30
C PRO A 236 10.61 1.79 -3.37
N ARG A 237 10.10 2.43 -4.43
CA ARG A 237 8.66 2.59 -4.66
C ARG A 237 7.98 1.25 -4.94
N ALA A 238 8.58 0.41 -5.78
CA ALA A 238 8.07 -0.92 -6.08
C ALA A 238 8.01 -1.81 -4.82
N LEU A 239 9.04 -1.75 -3.97
CA LEU A 239 9.08 -2.47 -2.69
C LEU A 239 8.00 -1.98 -1.73
N ALA A 240 7.79 -0.65 -1.60
CA ALA A 240 6.75 -0.09 -0.77
C ALA A 240 5.34 -0.51 -1.25
N TYR A 241 5.11 -0.49 -2.56
CA TYR A 241 3.86 -0.97 -3.15
C TYR A 241 3.65 -2.48 -2.88
N ARG A 242 4.69 -3.29 -3.02
CA ARG A 242 4.62 -4.70 -2.67
C ARG A 242 4.39 -4.93 -1.17
N ALA A 243 4.94 -4.07 -0.30
CA ALA A 243 4.68 -4.12 1.13
C ALA A 243 3.19 -3.88 1.47
N GLY A 244 2.49 -3.01 0.71
CA GLY A 244 1.05 -2.81 0.83
C GLY A 244 0.25 -4.09 0.60
N VAL A 245 0.65 -4.91 -0.38
CA VAL A 245 0.03 -6.24 -0.63
C VAL A 245 0.16 -7.15 0.59
N HIS A 246 1.38 -7.27 1.15
CA HIS A 246 1.61 -8.08 2.35
C HIS A 246 0.86 -7.55 3.58
N LEU A 247 0.73 -6.22 3.68
CA LEU A 247 -0.03 -5.58 4.76
C LEU A 247 -1.50 -6.00 4.71
N MET A 248 -2.15 -5.92 3.55
CA MET A 248 -3.54 -6.33 3.39
C MET A 248 -3.75 -7.84 3.59
N ALA A 249 -2.74 -8.65 3.26
CA ALA A 249 -2.71 -10.09 3.53
C ALA A 249 -2.44 -10.43 5.02
N GLY A 250 -2.19 -9.44 5.89
CA GLY A 250 -1.86 -9.67 7.30
C GLY A 250 -0.43 -10.17 7.53
N GLU A 251 0.44 -10.10 6.53
CA GLU A 251 1.83 -10.56 6.58
C GLU A 251 2.77 -9.41 6.99
N PHE A 252 2.53 -8.84 8.19
CA PHE A 252 3.19 -7.60 8.63
C PHE A 252 4.72 -7.70 8.74
N ALA A 253 5.27 -8.88 9.04
CA ALA A 253 6.72 -9.09 9.08
C ALA A 253 7.34 -8.98 7.67
N ALA A 254 6.69 -9.55 6.65
CA ALA A 254 7.13 -9.45 5.26
C ALA A 254 7.02 -8.00 4.75
N ALA A 255 5.92 -7.31 5.05
CA ALA A 255 5.77 -5.89 4.74
C ALA A 255 6.90 -5.04 5.34
N GLU A 256 7.22 -5.23 6.62
CA GLU A 256 8.30 -4.53 7.31
C GLU A 256 9.67 -4.79 6.67
N GLN A 257 9.95 -6.03 6.27
CA GLN A 257 11.21 -6.36 5.60
C GLN A 257 11.38 -5.60 4.29
N LEU A 258 10.33 -5.52 3.46
CA LEU A 258 10.36 -4.77 2.20
C LEU A 258 10.51 -3.27 2.43
N LEU A 259 9.86 -2.70 3.44
CA LEU A 259 9.99 -1.29 3.79
C LEU A 259 11.40 -0.95 4.31
N ARG A 260 12.03 -1.84 5.10
CA ARG A 260 13.43 -1.69 5.52
C ARG A 260 14.39 -1.77 4.33
N GLU A 261 14.19 -2.69 3.40
CA GLU A 261 14.97 -2.77 2.16
C GLU A 261 14.84 -1.48 1.34
N ALA A 262 13.61 -0.98 1.16
CA ALA A 262 13.34 0.28 0.45
C ALA A 262 14.08 1.48 1.09
N ALA A 263 14.03 1.59 2.42
CA ALA A 263 14.72 2.64 3.16
C ALA A 263 16.26 2.54 3.03
N SER A 264 16.81 1.32 3.07
CA SER A 264 18.24 1.09 2.90
C SER A 264 18.73 1.50 1.51
N ILE A 265 17.98 1.17 0.46
CA ILE A 265 18.32 1.55 -0.92
C ILE A 265 18.24 3.07 -1.08
N ALA A 266 17.19 3.71 -0.56
CA ALA A 266 17.04 5.16 -0.61
C ALA A 266 18.22 5.87 0.08
N ALA A 267 18.65 5.39 1.25
CA ALA A 267 19.81 5.92 1.95
C ALA A 267 21.13 5.73 1.16
N ALA A 268 21.33 4.57 0.54
CA ALA A 268 22.53 4.25 -0.23
C ALA A 268 22.64 5.06 -1.55
N THR A 269 21.50 5.45 -2.14
CA THR A 269 21.45 6.24 -3.38
C THR A 269 21.36 7.75 -3.13
N ALA A 270 21.47 8.20 -1.88
CA ALA A 270 21.19 9.57 -1.44
C ALA A 270 19.82 10.10 -1.91
N ALA A 271 18.94 9.20 -2.39
CA ALA A 271 17.58 9.52 -2.73
C ALA A 271 16.79 9.68 -1.43
N LYS A 272 16.24 10.86 -1.20
CA LYS A 272 15.28 11.01 -0.10
C LYS A 272 14.11 10.08 -0.41
N SER A 273 13.77 9.19 0.53
CA SER A 273 12.64 8.29 0.35
C SER A 273 11.37 9.12 0.17
N PRO A 274 10.69 8.98 -0.96
CA PRO A 274 9.39 9.60 -1.07
C PRO A 274 8.47 8.95 -0.03
N VAL A 275 7.54 9.69 0.43
CA VAL A 275 6.50 9.45 1.41
C VAL A 275 6.34 8.01 1.93
N ARG A 276 6.36 7.92 3.25
CA ARG A 276 6.32 6.67 4.03
C ARG A 276 4.88 6.21 4.31
N TYR A 277 4.02 6.17 3.28
CA TYR A 277 2.61 5.77 3.42
C TYR A 277 2.45 4.40 4.11
N HIS A 278 3.20 3.40 3.63
CA HIS A 278 3.07 2.03 4.12
C HIS A 278 3.68 1.83 5.52
N ASP A 279 4.66 2.64 5.93
CA ASP A 279 5.17 2.61 7.31
C ASP A 279 4.09 3.01 8.32
N VAL A 280 3.33 4.08 8.01
CA VAL A 280 2.20 4.51 8.84
C VAL A 280 1.13 3.43 8.88
N MET A 281 0.76 2.89 7.71
CA MET A 281 -0.25 1.84 7.63
C MET A 281 0.14 0.59 8.41
N LEU A 282 1.40 0.19 8.36
CA LEU A 282 1.91 -0.93 9.15
C LEU A 282 1.83 -0.64 10.66
N ALA A 283 2.21 0.56 11.10
CA ALA A 283 2.17 0.94 12.51
C ALA A 283 0.73 0.95 13.06
N VAL A 284 -0.24 1.52 12.32
CA VAL A 284 -1.63 1.60 12.77
C VAL A 284 -2.31 0.23 12.78
N HIS A 285 -2.02 -0.65 11.81
CA HIS A 285 -2.55 -2.00 11.81
C HIS A 285 -1.96 -2.87 12.93
N ARG A 286 -0.70 -2.65 13.29
CA ARG A 286 -0.10 -3.27 14.49
C ARG A 286 -0.72 -2.77 15.79
N GLY A 287 -1.35 -1.60 15.78
CA GLY A 287 -1.98 -1.01 16.96
C GLY A 287 -0.95 -0.54 17.99
N ASP A 288 0.19 -0.02 17.55
CA ASP A 288 1.20 0.61 18.42
C ASP A 288 0.95 2.12 18.47
N ASP A 289 0.20 2.55 19.50
CA ASP A 289 -0.24 3.93 19.65
C ASP A 289 0.92 4.94 19.60
N ALA A 290 2.01 4.66 20.29
CA ALA A 290 3.14 5.60 20.40
C ALA A 290 3.88 5.75 19.05
N VAL A 291 4.11 4.63 18.37
CA VAL A 291 4.77 4.63 17.06
C VAL A 291 3.87 5.24 16.00
N ALA A 292 2.58 4.88 15.99
CA ALA A 292 1.62 5.40 15.04
C ALA A 292 1.42 6.92 15.20
N ALA A 293 1.21 7.41 16.42
CA ALA A 293 1.07 8.84 16.69
C ALA A 293 2.29 9.63 16.23
N LYS A 294 3.50 9.17 16.58
CA LYS A 294 4.75 9.81 16.16
C LYS A 294 4.89 9.90 14.63
N LEU A 295 4.50 8.85 13.92
CA LEU A 295 4.55 8.83 12.45
C LEU A 295 3.49 9.75 11.84
N ILE A 296 2.26 9.73 12.36
CA ILE A 296 1.15 10.58 11.90
C ILE A 296 1.52 12.06 12.11
N ASP A 297 1.96 12.43 13.30
CA ASP A 297 2.31 13.82 13.64
C ASP A 297 3.51 14.32 12.83
N GLY A 298 4.57 13.49 12.73
CA GLY A 298 5.78 13.84 11.99
C GLY A 298 5.51 14.05 10.50
N LEU A 299 4.78 13.13 9.87
CA LEU A 299 4.44 13.25 8.45
C LEU A 299 3.38 14.34 8.18
N GLY A 300 2.46 14.55 9.12
CA GLY A 300 1.47 15.64 9.03
C GLY A 300 2.14 17.02 9.04
N THR A 301 3.16 17.21 9.86
CA THR A 301 3.96 18.43 9.89
C THR A 301 4.67 18.70 8.56
N ASP A 302 5.16 17.66 7.90
CA ASP A 302 5.88 17.77 6.62
C ASP A 302 4.95 17.91 5.40
N ALA A 303 3.74 17.32 5.45
CA ALA A 303 2.82 17.24 4.32
C ALA A 303 2.28 18.62 3.89
N GLY A 304 1.93 19.47 4.85
CA GLY A 304 1.35 20.79 4.59
C GLY A 304 2.25 21.67 3.74
N PRO A 305 3.47 21.97 4.17
CA PRO A 305 4.42 22.81 3.42
C PRO A 305 4.75 22.28 2.03
N ARG A 306 4.68 20.96 1.83
CA ARG A 306 4.94 20.34 0.52
C ARG A 306 3.72 20.28 -0.39
N GLY A 307 2.53 20.63 0.12
CA GLY A 307 1.29 20.52 -0.64
C GLY A 307 0.90 19.06 -0.95
N GLU A 308 1.26 18.10 -0.07
CA GLU A 308 0.89 16.68 -0.21
C GLU A 308 -0.46 16.37 0.44
N GLY A 309 -1.54 16.90 -0.15
CA GLY A 309 -2.89 16.73 0.38
C GLY A 309 -3.37 15.29 0.43
N ARG A 310 -2.93 14.42 -0.50
CA ARG A 310 -3.19 12.98 -0.45
C ARG A 310 -2.59 12.33 0.81
N LEU A 311 -1.38 12.75 1.22
CA LEU A 311 -0.79 12.26 2.48
C LEU A 311 -1.66 12.66 3.67
N GLN A 312 -2.17 13.90 3.70
CA GLN A 312 -3.07 14.34 4.77
C GLN A 312 -4.33 13.45 4.84
N GLY A 313 -4.95 13.15 3.70
CA GLY A 313 -6.08 12.22 3.63
C GLY A 313 -5.73 10.83 4.15
N LEU A 314 -4.56 10.30 3.76
CA LEU A 314 -4.10 8.99 4.25
C LEU A 314 -3.82 9.00 5.77
N LEU A 315 -3.28 10.07 6.32
CA LEU A 315 -3.04 10.18 7.77
C LEU A 315 -4.36 10.19 8.54
N GLY A 316 -5.40 10.84 8.00
CA GLY A 316 -6.76 10.77 8.54
C GLY A 316 -7.32 9.34 8.51
N TYR A 317 -7.17 8.65 7.39
CA TYR A 317 -7.54 7.23 7.29
C TYR A 317 -6.76 6.35 8.29
N ALA A 318 -5.45 6.54 8.39
CA ALA A 318 -4.62 5.81 9.32
C ALA A 318 -5.04 6.02 10.78
N ALA A 319 -5.35 7.27 11.16
CA ALA A 319 -5.86 7.59 12.48
C ALA A 319 -7.22 6.92 12.74
N ALA A 320 -8.13 6.90 11.74
CA ALA A 320 -9.41 6.22 11.85
C ALA A 320 -9.25 4.71 12.08
N VAL A 321 -8.37 4.04 11.33
CA VAL A 321 -8.05 2.61 11.52
C VAL A 321 -7.50 2.34 12.93
N LEU A 322 -6.55 3.16 13.40
CA LEU A 322 -5.95 3.02 14.72
C LEU A 322 -7.01 3.15 15.81
N HIS A 323 -7.83 4.20 15.74
CA HIS A 323 -8.85 4.48 16.75
C HIS A 323 -9.98 3.44 16.72
N ASN A 324 -10.45 3.00 15.56
CA ASN A 324 -11.41 1.90 15.46
C ASN A 324 -10.82 0.61 16.03
N GLY A 325 -9.54 0.32 15.77
CA GLY A 325 -8.85 -0.85 16.34
C GLY A 325 -8.81 -0.86 17.87
N HIS A 326 -8.71 0.30 18.49
CA HIS A 326 -8.73 0.44 19.96
C HIS A 326 -10.13 0.64 20.54
N GLY A 327 -11.18 0.80 19.71
CA GLY A 327 -12.56 1.09 20.13
C GLY A 327 -12.77 2.52 20.61
N ARG A 328 -11.94 3.47 20.16
CA ARG A 328 -12.02 4.92 20.43
C ARG A 328 -12.84 5.58 19.33
N TYR A 329 -14.16 5.35 19.34
CA TYR A 329 -15.03 5.62 18.20
C TYR A 329 -15.24 7.12 17.91
N GLU A 330 -15.21 8.00 18.91
CA GLU A 330 -15.32 9.44 18.71
C GLU A 330 -14.11 9.98 17.93
N GLN A 331 -12.89 9.54 18.30
CA GLN A 331 -11.67 9.91 17.57
C GLN A 331 -11.66 9.29 16.18
N ALA A 332 -12.09 8.03 16.06
CA ALA A 332 -12.22 7.36 14.76
C ALA A 332 -13.20 8.10 13.85
N PHE A 333 -14.35 8.54 14.40
CA PHE A 333 -15.35 9.30 13.67
C PHE A 333 -14.80 10.62 13.15
N ALA A 334 -14.16 11.41 14.02
CA ALA A 334 -13.58 12.69 13.63
C ALA A 334 -12.55 12.52 12.48
N ALA A 335 -11.64 11.54 12.62
CA ALA A 335 -10.60 11.26 11.63
C ALA A 335 -11.19 10.75 10.29
N ALA A 336 -12.14 9.81 10.34
CA ALA A 336 -12.77 9.25 9.15
C ALA A 336 -13.67 10.27 8.44
N HIS A 337 -14.38 11.11 9.18
CA HIS A 337 -15.22 12.17 8.63
C HIS A 337 -14.38 13.22 7.88
N ASP A 338 -13.25 13.65 8.48
CA ASP A 338 -12.31 14.54 7.79
C ASP A 338 -11.72 13.88 6.54
N CYS A 339 -11.28 12.63 6.65
CA CYS A 339 -10.75 11.88 5.50
C CYS A 339 -11.76 11.81 4.35
N CYS A 340 -13.03 11.53 4.63
CA CYS A 340 -14.11 11.45 3.65
C CYS A 340 -14.58 12.80 3.11
N SER A 341 -14.06 13.93 3.60
CA SER A 341 -14.39 15.28 3.09
C SER A 341 -13.82 15.54 1.70
N TYR A 342 -12.83 14.77 1.28
CA TYR A 342 -12.21 14.79 -0.03
C TYR A 342 -12.18 13.38 -0.63
N GLU A 343 -12.44 13.27 -1.93
CA GLU A 343 -12.47 11.99 -2.64
C GLU A 343 -11.09 11.63 -3.19
N ASP A 344 -10.24 11.06 -2.34
CA ASP A 344 -8.93 10.55 -2.75
C ASP A 344 -9.06 9.26 -3.54
N LEU A 345 -8.68 9.30 -4.83
CA LEU A 345 -8.74 8.13 -5.72
C LEU A 345 -7.93 6.95 -5.18
N GLY A 346 -8.55 5.80 -5.12
CA GLY A 346 -7.95 4.53 -4.72
C GLY A 346 -8.04 4.20 -3.24
N PHE A 347 -8.37 5.14 -2.34
CA PHE A 347 -8.63 4.78 -0.94
C PHE A 347 -9.87 5.44 -0.30
N HIS A 348 -10.62 6.24 -1.06
CA HIS A 348 -11.86 6.84 -0.57
C HIS A 348 -12.85 5.79 -0.04
N GLY A 349 -13.01 4.66 -0.72
CA GLY A 349 -13.87 3.56 -0.26
C GLY A 349 -13.41 2.95 1.07
N TRP A 350 -12.12 2.93 1.33
CA TRP A 350 -11.58 2.46 2.61
C TRP A 350 -11.89 3.45 3.74
N CYS A 351 -11.75 4.75 3.47
CA CYS A 351 -12.17 5.80 4.41
C CYS A 351 -13.65 5.70 4.75
N ALA A 352 -14.50 5.48 3.75
CA ALA A 352 -15.94 5.33 3.94
C ALA A 352 -16.28 4.12 4.84
N TYR A 353 -15.57 3.00 4.70
CA TYR A 353 -15.75 1.85 5.57
C TYR A 353 -15.39 2.14 7.03
N GLU A 354 -14.28 2.86 7.29
CA GLU A 354 -13.93 3.32 8.64
C GLU A 354 -15.00 4.26 9.22
N LEU A 355 -15.52 5.15 8.37
CA LEU A 355 -16.57 6.09 8.77
C LEU A 355 -17.87 5.38 9.13
N VAL A 356 -18.30 4.37 8.36
CA VAL A 356 -19.51 3.57 8.67
C VAL A 356 -19.38 2.95 10.06
N GLU A 357 -18.24 2.32 10.36
CA GLU A 357 -18.03 1.70 11.67
C GLU A 357 -18.09 2.74 12.80
N ALA A 358 -17.31 3.80 12.70
CA ALA A 358 -17.25 4.84 13.74
C ALA A 358 -18.60 5.56 13.91
N ALA A 359 -19.28 5.94 12.81
CA ALA A 359 -20.56 6.62 12.83
C ALA A 359 -21.66 5.76 13.47
N THR A 360 -21.69 4.47 13.17
CA THR A 360 -22.65 3.54 13.79
C THR A 360 -22.41 3.43 15.31
N ARG A 361 -21.15 3.44 15.73
CA ARG A 361 -20.79 3.32 17.16
C ARG A 361 -21.04 4.61 17.96
N THR A 362 -20.97 5.76 17.31
CA THR A 362 -21.24 7.08 17.94
C THR A 362 -22.70 7.54 17.79
N GLY A 363 -23.54 6.74 17.11
CA GLY A 363 -24.95 7.06 16.90
C GLY A 363 -25.21 8.05 15.77
N ALA A 364 -24.22 8.36 14.94
CA ALA A 364 -24.34 9.27 13.79
C ALA A 364 -24.99 8.56 12.58
N ALA A 365 -26.20 8.05 12.74
CA ALA A 365 -26.87 7.15 11.78
C ALA A 365 -27.04 7.75 10.37
N ALA A 366 -27.24 9.05 10.23
CA ALA A 366 -27.33 9.70 8.92
C ALA A 366 -26.01 9.62 8.17
N VAL A 367 -24.89 9.93 8.85
CA VAL A 367 -23.53 9.86 8.27
C VAL A 367 -23.17 8.42 7.89
N ALA A 368 -23.55 7.44 8.72
CA ALA A 368 -23.32 6.02 8.38
C ALA A 368 -24.06 5.61 7.09
N ARG A 369 -25.34 6.01 6.93
CA ARG A 369 -26.12 5.74 5.70
C ARG A 369 -25.51 6.40 4.47
N ASP A 370 -25.07 7.65 4.58
CA ASP A 370 -24.43 8.37 3.46
C ASP A 370 -23.11 7.71 3.06
N ALA A 371 -22.31 7.26 4.01
CA ALA A 371 -21.07 6.53 3.75
C ALA A 371 -21.33 5.17 3.08
N VAL A 372 -22.37 4.44 3.50
CA VAL A 372 -22.80 3.19 2.83
C VAL A 372 -23.25 3.48 1.39
N ALA A 373 -24.05 4.51 1.15
CA ALA A 373 -24.49 4.88 -0.20
C ALA A 373 -23.31 5.18 -1.14
N ARG A 374 -22.26 5.83 -0.64
CA ARG A 374 -21.02 6.04 -1.42
C ARG A 374 -20.30 4.73 -1.75
N LEU A 375 -20.23 3.81 -0.78
CA LEU A 375 -19.65 2.47 -1.00
C LEU A 375 -20.49 1.66 -2.01
N GLU A 376 -21.80 1.81 -2.01
CA GLU A 376 -22.68 1.15 -2.99
C GLU A 376 -22.35 1.53 -4.43
N VAL A 377 -22.06 2.81 -4.67
CA VAL A 377 -21.68 3.29 -6.01
C VAL A 377 -20.30 2.74 -6.40
N SER A 378 -19.31 2.75 -5.50
CA SER A 378 -17.94 2.36 -5.84
C SER A 378 -17.73 0.86 -5.85
N ALA A 379 -18.17 0.13 -4.81
CA ALA A 379 -17.99 -1.32 -4.71
C ALA A 379 -19.04 -2.11 -5.46
N GLY A 380 -20.27 -1.57 -5.60
CA GLY A 380 -21.36 -2.21 -6.35
C GLY A 380 -21.16 -2.16 -7.86
N ALA A 381 -20.37 -1.25 -8.39
CA ALA A 381 -20.03 -1.17 -9.81
C ALA A 381 -19.07 -2.29 -10.27
N VAL A 382 -18.50 -3.06 -9.34
CA VAL A 382 -17.50 -4.10 -9.62
C VAL A 382 -17.90 -5.40 -8.93
N GLU A 383 -17.95 -6.49 -9.67
CA GLU A 383 -18.24 -7.83 -9.13
C GLU A 383 -16.98 -8.47 -8.48
N SER A 384 -16.39 -7.82 -7.47
CA SER A 384 -15.26 -8.40 -6.74
C SER A 384 -15.68 -8.87 -5.34
N ASP A 385 -15.21 -10.03 -4.91
CA ASP A 385 -15.50 -10.53 -3.56
C ASP A 385 -14.92 -9.60 -2.47
N TRP A 386 -13.84 -8.87 -2.75
CA TRP A 386 -13.32 -7.87 -1.83
C TRP A 386 -14.29 -6.68 -1.67
N GLY A 387 -14.66 -6.02 -2.78
CA GLY A 387 -15.55 -4.86 -2.75
C GLY A 387 -16.95 -5.20 -2.21
N LEU A 388 -17.55 -6.28 -2.72
CA LEU A 388 -18.87 -6.74 -2.28
C LEU A 388 -18.85 -7.21 -0.82
N GLY A 389 -17.76 -7.81 -0.34
CA GLY A 389 -17.63 -8.21 1.05
C GLY A 389 -17.54 -7.01 2.00
N ILE A 390 -16.81 -5.96 1.63
CA ILE A 390 -16.76 -4.68 2.37
C ILE A 390 -18.13 -4.00 2.39
N LEU A 391 -18.81 -3.97 1.23
CA LEU A 391 -20.15 -3.39 1.12
C LEU A 391 -21.18 -4.14 1.98
N ALA A 392 -21.13 -5.47 1.97
CA ALA A 392 -22.01 -6.29 2.81
C ALA A 392 -21.74 -6.02 4.30
N ALA A 393 -20.47 -5.94 4.74
CA ALA A 393 -20.13 -5.59 6.11
C ALA A 393 -20.63 -4.18 6.51
N ALA A 394 -20.47 -3.20 5.61
CA ALA A 394 -20.94 -1.83 5.82
C ALA A 394 -22.47 -1.76 5.95
N ARG A 395 -23.20 -2.42 5.06
CA ARG A 395 -24.66 -2.54 5.12
C ARG A 395 -25.14 -3.24 6.40
N ALA A 396 -24.44 -4.31 6.79
CA ALA A 396 -24.76 -5.06 8.00
C ALA A 396 -24.68 -4.20 9.27
N MET A 397 -23.71 -3.26 9.32
CA MET A 397 -23.54 -2.37 10.49
C MET A 397 -24.70 -1.40 10.69
N ILE A 398 -25.45 -1.07 9.61
CA ILE A 398 -26.61 -0.16 9.69
C ILE A 398 -27.96 -0.89 9.59
N ALA A 399 -27.95 -2.20 9.40
CA ALA A 399 -29.15 -3.05 9.34
C ALA A 399 -29.46 -3.66 10.70
N ASP A 400 -30.70 -4.17 10.84
CA ASP A 400 -31.19 -4.85 12.04
C ASP A 400 -31.69 -6.27 11.75
N GLY A 401 -31.78 -7.09 12.79
CA GLY A 401 -32.43 -8.40 12.76
C GLY A 401 -31.83 -9.38 11.76
N GLU A 402 -32.67 -10.11 11.04
CA GLU A 402 -32.26 -11.14 10.08
C GLU A 402 -31.49 -10.58 8.88
N ALA A 403 -31.78 -9.34 8.48
CA ALA A 403 -31.06 -8.68 7.39
C ALA A 403 -29.60 -8.44 7.75
N ALA A 404 -29.32 -7.98 8.99
CA ALA A 404 -27.97 -7.79 9.47
C ALA A 404 -27.20 -9.13 9.55
N ASP A 405 -27.84 -10.19 10.04
CA ASP A 405 -27.28 -11.54 10.12
C ASP A 405 -26.85 -12.06 8.75
N ALA A 406 -27.75 -11.97 7.77
CA ALA A 406 -27.48 -12.40 6.40
C ALA A 406 -26.32 -11.62 5.76
N LEU A 407 -26.30 -10.29 5.93
CA LEU A 407 -25.27 -9.42 5.37
C LEU A 407 -23.89 -9.66 6.03
N PHE A 408 -23.82 -9.84 7.35
CA PHE A 408 -22.56 -10.24 8.00
C PHE A 408 -22.08 -11.61 7.53
N GLY A 409 -22.99 -12.57 7.37
CA GLY A 409 -22.69 -13.90 6.80
C GLY A 409 -22.09 -13.76 5.40
N GLU A 410 -22.71 -12.97 4.52
CA GLU A 410 -22.20 -12.67 3.18
C GLU A 410 -20.83 -12.02 3.22
N ALA A 411 -20.62 -11.02 4.08
CA ALA A 411 -19.33 -10.34 4.22
C ALA A 411 -18.20 -11.32 4.59
N VAL A 412 -18.43 -12.19 5.59
CA VAL A 412 -17.45 -13.20 6.03
C VAL A 412 -17.17 -14.22 4.94
N GLU A 413 -18.19 -14.65 4.18
CA GLU A 413 -18.05 -15.60 3.10
C GLU A 413 -17.24 -15.01 1.94
N ARG A 414 -17.62 -13.82 1.43
CA ARG A 414 -16.93 -13.15 0.33
C ARG A 414 -15.49 -12.82 0.66
N LEU A 415 -15.24 -12.17 1.79
CA LEU A 415 -13.87 -11.86 2.24
C LEU A 415 -13.06 -13.12 2.55
N GLY A 416 -13.73 -14.23 2.86
CA GLY A 416 -13.12 -15.56 3.01
C GLY A 416 -12.50 -16.10 1.72
N ARG A 417 -12.98 -15.67 0.54
CA ARG A 417 -12.47 -16.06 -0.78
C ARG A 417 -11.30 -15.18 -1.25
N THR A 418 -10.91 -14.18 -0.45
CA THR A 418 -9.86 -13.22 -0.79
C THR A 418 -8.60 -13.42 0.04
N ASP A 419 -7.48 -12.88 -0.44
CA ASP A 419 -6.23 -12.77 0.32
C ASP A 419 -6.21 -11.52 1.24
N ILE A 420 -7.33 -10.78 1.35
CA ILE A 420 -7.44 -9.56 2.16
C ILE A 420 -7.78 -9.94 3.61
N VAL A 421 -6.81 -10.51 4.30
CA VAL A 421 -6.99 -11.08 5.65
C VAL A 421 -7.36 -10.03 6.69
N VAL A 422 -6.86 -8.80 6.56
CA VAL A 422 -7.18 -7.69 7.47
C VAL A 422 -8.69 -7.40 7.47
N HIS A 423 -9.31 -7.27 6.32
CA HIS A 423 -10.74 -7.01 6.23
C HIS A 423 -11.58 -8.23 6.64
N ARG A 424 -11.14 -9.44 6.30
CA ARG A 424 -11.80 -10.68 6.75
C ARG A 424 -11.83 -10.77 8.28
N ALA A 425 -10.73 -10.44 8.96
CA ALA A 425 -10.67 -10.44 10.42
C ALA A 425 -11.60 -9.38 11.03
N ARG A 426 -11.69 -8.20 10.40
CA ARG A 426 -12.59 -7.12 10.84
C ARG A 426 -14.05 -7.48 10.66
N ALA A 427 -14.45 -8.06 9.53
CA ALA A 427 -15.82 -8.49 9.30
C ALA A 427 -16.27 -9.52 10.35
N ARG A 428 -15.40 -10.48 10.69
CA ARG A 428 -15.68 -11.45 11.78
C ARG A 428 -15.80 -10.78 13.16
N LEU A 429 -14.95 -9.81 13.47
CA LEU A 429 -15.05 -9.05 14.71
C LEU A 429 -16.39 -8.31 14.79
N GLN A 430 -16.76 -7.56 13.76
CA GLN A 430 -17.99 -6.80 13.70
C GLN A 430 -19.23 -7.69 13.79
N TYR A 431 -19.21 -8.83 13.10
CA TYR A 431 -20.26 -9.84 13.18
C TYR A 431 -20.36 -10.44 14.58
N GLY A 432 -19.24 -10.80 15.19
CA GLY A 432 -19.23 -11.34 16.56
C GLY A 432 -19.73 -10.33 17.59
N GLU A 433 -19.41 -9.06 17.47
CA GLU A 433 -19.93 -7.96 18.30
C GLU A 433 -21.45 -7.78 18.13
N TRP A 434 -21.94 -7.88 16.88
CA TRP A 434 -23.37 -7.83 16.59
C TRP A 434 -24.09 -9.05 17.20
N LEU A 435 -23.60 -10.26 16.98
CA LEU A 435 -24.16 -11.50 17.55
C LEU A 435 -24.23 -11.45 19.08
N ARG A 436 -23.20 -10.90 19.75
CA ARG A 436 -23.20 -10.72 21.21
C ARG A 436 -24.34 -9.78 21.65
N ARG A 437 -24.54 -8.66 20.95
CA ARG A 437 -25.65 -7.73 21.24
C ARG A 437 -27.02 -8.37 20.99
N ALA A 438 -27.12 -9.25 20.00
CA ALA A 438 -28.31 -10.07 19.72
C ALA A 438 -28.50 -11.26 20.67
N ASN A 439 -27.70 -11.38 21.76
CA ASN A 439 -27.71 -12.49 22.71
C ASN A 439 -27.37 -13.88 22.12
N ARG A 440 -26.86 -13.97 20.90
CA ARG A 440 -26.41 -15.21 20.26
C ARG A 440 -24.97 -15.54 20.69
N ARG A 441 -24.78 -15.80 21.98
CA ARG A 441 -23.44 -15.91 22.60
C ARG A 441 -22.55 -17.00 22.01
N THR A 442 -23.11 -18.14 21.61
CA THR A 442 -22.35 -19.26 21.03
C THR A 442 -21.79 -18.88 19.66
N ASP A 443 -22.62 -18.29 18.80
CA ASP A 443 -22.21 -17.82 17.48
C ASP A 443 -21.21 -16.67 17.60
N ALA A 444 -21.46 -15.74 18.54
CA ALA A 444 -20.55 -14.63 18.83
C ALA A 444 -19.13 -15.14 19.19
N ARG A 445 -19.04 -16.15 20.07
CA ARG A 445 -17.74 -16.73 20.44
C ARG A 445 -17.03 -17.34 19.24
N ARG A 446 -17.75 -18.06 18.37
CA ARG A 446 -17.15 -18.65 17.16
C ARG A 446 -16.50 -17.58 16.28
N GLU A 447 -17.22 -16.50 15.96
CA GLU A 447 -16.72 -15.44 15.09
C GLU A 447 -15.62 -14.60 15.76
N LEU A 448 -15.78 -14.27 17.05
CA LEU A 448 -14.78 -13.53 17.81
C LEU A 448 -13.49 -14.33 18.02
N THR A 449 -13.57 -15.65 18.25
CA THR A 449 -12.36 -16.50 18.35
C THR A 449 -11.62 -16.52 17.02
N ALA A 450 -12.33 -16.73 15.91
CA ALA A 450 -11.72 -16.69 14.58
C ALA A 450 -11.10 -15.33 14.25
N ALA A 451 -11.74 -14.22 14.62
CA ALA A 451 -11.18 -12.87 14.46
C ALA A 451 -9.93 -12.68 15.33
N HIS A 452 -9.98 -13.09 16.61
CA HIS A 452 -8.86 -12.97 17.53
C HIS A 452 -7.63 -13.76 17.05
N ASP A 453 -7.83 -14.98 16.55
CA ASP A 453 -6.75 -15.81 16.03
C ASP A 453 -6.09 -15.15 14.79
N LEU A 454 -6.89 -14.58 13.88
CA LEU A 454 -6.39 -13.84 12.72
C LEU A 454 -5.59 -12.60 13.16
N PHE A 455 -6.14 -11.74 14.05
CA PHE A 455 -5.45 -10.54 14.51
C PHE A 455 -4.18 -10.87 15.30
N THR A 456 -4.18 -11.91 16.11
CA THR A 456 -3.00 -12.36 16.85
C THR A 456 -1.94 -12.90 15.91
N GLY A 457 -2.34 -13.71 14.90
CA GLY A 457 -1.43 -14.28 13.91
C GLY A 457 -0.71 -13.23 13.08
N MET A 458 -1.39 -12.14 12.71
CA MET A 458 -0.78 -11.04 11.97
C MET A 458 -0.05 -10.02 12.86
N GLY A 459 -0.24 -10.05 14.19
CA GLY A 459 0.35 -9.10 15.13
C GLY A 459 -0.42 -7.78 15.25
N ALA A 460 -1.72 -7.75 14.92
CA ALA A 460 -2.62 -6.60 15.02
C ALA A 460 -3.14 -6.40 16.45
N ARG A 461 -2.29 -5.88 17.34
CA ARG A 461 -2.52 -5.85 18.80
C ARG A 461 -3.76 -5.04 19.20
N GLY A 462 -4.04 -3.91 18.55
CA GLY A 462 -5.21 -3.07 18.86
C GLY A 462 -6.51 -3.84 18.63
N PHE A 463 -6.70 -4.41 17.44
CA PHE A 463 -7.86 -5.21 17.11
C PHE A 463 -7.93 -6.53 17.89
N ALA A 464 -6.79 -7.18 18.16
CA ALA A 464 -6.75 -8.40 18.98
C ALA A 464 -7.24 -8.12 20.41
N GLU A 465 -6.81 -7.01 21.02
CA GLU A 465 -7.25 -6.63 22.36
C GLU A 465 -8.73 -6.21 22.39
N ARG A 466 -9.22 -5.50 21.36
CA ARG A 466 -10.65 -5.21 21.21
C ARG A 466 -11.46 -6.52 21.15
N THR A 467 -11.03 -7.45 20.32
CA THR A 467 -11.68 -8.77 20.16
C THR A 467 -11.65 -9.57 21.46
N ARG A 468 -10.53 -9.55 22.20
CA ARG A 468 -10.40 -10.19 23.49
C ARG A 468 -11.41 -9.64 24.53
N ARG A 469 -11.58 -8.32 24.57
CA ARG A 469 -12.59 -7.68 25.46
C ARG A 469 -14.00 -8.15 25.12
N GLU A 470 -14.34 -8.28 23.85
CA GLU A 470 -15.63 -8.80 23.40
C GLU A 470 -15.84 -10.27 23.76
N LEU A 471 -14.80 -11.12 23.63
CA LEU A 471 -14.83 -12.53 24.06
C LEU A 471 -15.11 -12.64 25.56
N VAL A 472 -14.43 -11.86 26.40
CA VAL A 472 -14.68 -11.81 27.84
C VAL A 472 -16.13 -11.40 28.13
N ALA A 473 -16.67 -10.43 27.39
CA ALA A 473 -18.06 -9.99 27.55
C ALA A 473 -19.09 -11.07 27.17
N THR A 474 -18.73 -12.12 26.41
CA THR A 474 -19.60 -13.28 26.17
C THR A 474 -19.64 -14.25 27.34
N GLY A 475 -18.87 -14.01 28.41
CA GLY A 475 -18.72 -14.90 29.56
C GLY A 475 -17.67 -16.00 29.34
N GLU A 476 -16.86 -15.92 28.31
CA GLU A 476 -15.74 -16.82 28.08
C GLU A 476 -14.57 -16.44 28.99
N LYS A 477 -14.06 -17.43 29.77
CA LYS A 477 -12.76 -17.28 30.42
C LYS A 477 -11.70 -17.39 29.33
N VAL A 478 -11.33 -16.28 28.74
CA VAL A 478 -10.18 -16.24 27.83
C VAL A 478 -8.98 -16.62 28.67
N ARG A 479 -8.53 -17.88 28.56
CA ARG A 479 -7.20 -18.26 29.00
C ARG A 479 -6.28 -17.27 28.28
N ALA A 480 -5.49 -16.52 29.06
CA ALA A 480 -4.40 -15.76 28.49
C ALA A 480 -3.72 -16.70 27.50
N ALA A 481 -3.71 -16.34 26.23
CA ALA A 481 -3.00 -17.09 25.21
C ALA A 481 -1.53 -17.04 25.64
N ALA A 482 -1.12 -18.07 26.36
CA ALA A 482 0.27 -18.42 26.45
C ALA A 482 0.68 -18.60 24.99
N ALA A 483 1.52 -17.69 24.52
CA ALA A 483 2.01 -17.59 23.18
C ALA A 483 1.97 -18.94 22.45
N ARG A 484 1.04 -19.10 21.53
CA ARG A 484 1.18 -20.02 20.42
C ARG A 484 2.03 -19.34 19.34
N SER A 485 3.20 -18.84 19.75
CA SER A 485 4.32 -18.73 18.86
C SER A 485 4.72 -20.18 18.56
N GLY A 486 4.46 -20.62 17.36
CA GLY A 486 4.83 -21.95 16.91
C GLY A 486 6.32 -22.19 17.19
N GLY A 487 6.61 -23.25 17.91
CA GLY A 487 7.90 -23.89 17.91
C GLY A 487 9.05 -23.25 18.70
N ASP A 488 9.06 -21.97 19.00
CA ASP A 488 10.21 -21.35 19.63
C ASP A 488 10.21 -21.54 21.14
N LEU A 489 11.23 -22.26 21.61
CA LEU A 489 11.52 -22.40 23.03
C LEU A 489 12.03 -21.06 23.57
N THR A 490 11.64 -20.69 24.80
CA THR A 490 12.35 -19.59 25.50
C THR A 490 13.82 -19.96 25.71
N ALA A 491 14.69 -18.99 25.90
CA ALA A 491 16.12 -19.23 26.15
C ALA A 491 16.35 -20.28 27.28
N GLN A 492 15.57 -20.22 28.36
CA GLN A 492 15.65 -21.18 29.45
C GLN A 492 15.11 -22.57 29.05
N GLU A 493 14.00 -22.63 28.29
CA GLU A 493 13.47 -23.89 27.77
C GLU A 493 14.41 -24.52 26.75
N ALA A 494 15.06 -23.73 25.88
CA ALA A 494 16.06 -24.19 24.93
C ALA A 494 17.31 -24.76 25.65
N GLN A 495 17.77 -24.08 26.70
CA GLN A 495 18.90 -24.52 27.50
C GLN A 495 18.59 -25.85 28.23
N ILE A 496 17.41 -25.97 28.85
CA ILE A 496 16.98 -27.20 29.51
C ILE A 496 16.77 -28.33 28.49
N ALA A 497 16.21 -28.03 27.31
CA ALA A 497 16.04 -28.99 26.24
C ALA A 497 17.38 -29.50 25.69
N GLY A 498 18.38 -28.61 25.53
CA GLY A 498 19.73 -28.94 25.10
C GLY A 498 20.40 -29.91 26.09
N LEU A 499 20.46 -29.56 27.37
CA LEU A 499 21.04 -30.42 28.41
C LEU A 499 20.31 -31.78 28.52
N ALA A 500 18.98 -31.77 28.32
CA ALA A 500 18.20 -33.01 28.30
C ALA A 500 18.47 -33.84 27.04
N ALA A 501 18.74 -33.25 25.87
CA ALA A 501 19.13 -33.95 24.65
C ALA A 501 20.53 -34.57 24.77
N GLU A 502 21.45 -33.93 25.51
CA GLU A 502 22.78 -34.44 25.86
C GLU A 502 22.74 -35.63 26.83
N GLY A 503 21.58 -35.91 27.41
CA GLY A 503 21.37 -37.12 28.26
C GLY A 503 21.42 -36.84 29.75
N MET A 504 21.55 -35.60 30.21
CA MET A 504 21.59 -35.26 31.64
C MET A 504 20.23 -35.56 32.31
N THR A 505 20.24 -36.10 33.51
CA THR A 505 19.03 -36.31 34.32
C THR A 505 18.42 -34.98 34.78
N ASN A 506 17.16 -34.98 35.23
CA ASN A 506 16.53 -33.76 35.75
C ASN A 506 17.25 -33.21 36.99
N SER A 507 17.86 -34.08 37.79
CA SER A 507 18.66 -33.68 38.95
C SER A 507 19.97 -33.01 38.56
N GLU A 508 20.66 -33.52 37.53
CA GLU A 508 21.89 -32.95 37.02
C GLU A 508 21.66 -31.60 36.35
N ILE A 509 20.58 -31.49 35.53
CA ILE A 509 20.15 -30.23 34.92
C ILE A 509 19.77 -29.23 36.03
N GLY A 510 19.04 -29.68 37.05
CA GLY A 510 18.66 -28.83 38.18
C GLY A 510 19.89 -28.30 38.93
N ALA A 511 20.89 -29.16 39.18
CA ALA A 511 22.14 -28.75 39.79
C ALA A 511 22.93 -27.76 38.95
N SER A 512 23.00 -27.96 37.62
CA SER A 512 23.74 -27.07 36.70
C SER A 512 23.08 -25.69 36.51
N LEU A 513 21.77 -25.62 36.66
CA LEU A 513 20.99 -24.38 36.45
C LEU A 513 20.48 -23.76 37.76
N PHE A 514 20.87 -24.32 38.94
CA PHE A 514 20.46 -23.83 40.25
C PHE A 514 18.92 -23.83 40.45
N ILE A 515 18.20 -24.84 39.90
CA ILE A 515 16.76 -25.04 40.05
C ILE A 515 16.45 -26.45 40.52
N SER A 516 15.23 -26.67 41.03
CA SER A 516 14.84 -28.02 41.50
C SER A 516 14.61 -28.99 40.34
N ALA A 517 14.85 -30.28 40.53
CA ALA A 517 14.54 -31.32 39.55
C ALA A 517 13.05 -31.32 39.14
N HIS A 518 12.15 -30.91 40.03
CA HIS A 518 10.73 -30.74 39.76
C HIS A 518 10.47 -29.54 38.80
N THR A 519 11.21 -28.46 38.97
CA THR A 519 11.17 -27.31 38.07
C THR A 519 11.65 -27.68 36.65
N VAL A 520 12.70 -28.50 36.56
CA VAL A 520 13.18 -29.03 35.27
C VAL A 520 12.13 -29.89 34.59
N GLU A 521 11.47 -30.78 35.36
CA GLU A 521 10.36 -31.61 34.82
C GLU A 521 9.21 -30.77 34.27
N TRP A 522 8.82 -29.70 34.97
CA TRP A 522 7.79 -28.78 34.55
C TRP A 522 8.16 -28.05 33.23
N HIS A 523 9.41 -27.58 33.09
CA HIS A 523 9.91 -27.00 31.86
C HIS A 523 9.94 -28.01 30.71
N LEU A 524 10.40 -29.24 30.95
CA LEU A 524 10.43 -30.29 29.92
C LEU A 524 9.03 -30.66 29.42
N ARG A 525 8.01 -30.68 30.27
CA ARG A 525 6.61 -30.88 29.85
C ARG A 525 6.15 -29.78 28.89
N LYS A 526 6.52 -28.53 29.14
CA LYS A 526 6.25 -27.40 28.25
C LYS A 526 7.00 -27.51 26.93
N VAL A 527 8.30 -27.86 26.98
CA VAL A 527 9.14 -28.10 25.81
C VAL A 527 8.52 -29.17 24.93
N PHE A 528 8.11 -30.31 25.52
CA PHE A 528 7.49 -31.41 24.76
C PHE A 528 6.19 -30.96 24.08
N ALA A 529 5.36 -30.19 24.77
CA ALA A 529 4.13 -29.65 24.21
C ALA A 529 4.38 -28.66 23.07
N LYS A 530 5.42 -27.82 23.18
CA LYS A 530 5.80 -26.85 22.14
C LYS A 530 6.40 -27.51 20.90
N LEU A 531 7.19 -28.57 21.08
CA LEU A 531 7.84 -29.29 20.00
C LEU A 531 6.99 -30.41 19.40
N GLY A 532 5.79 -30.67 19.96
CA GLY A 532 4.92 -31.75 19.49
C GLY A 532 5.50 -33.16 19.73
N ILE A 533 6.40 -33.32 20.72
CA ILE A 533 7.04 -34.59 21.07
C ILE A 533 6.48 -35.14 22.37
N SER A 534 6.52 -36.47 22.53
CA SER A 534 5.95 -37.15 23.68
C SER A 534 7.00 -37.77 24.62
N SER A 535 8.28 -37.73 24.26
CA SER A 535 9.34 -38.34 25.04
C SER A 535 10.67 -37.61 24.95
N ARG A 536 11.47 -37.67 26.00
CA ARG A 536 12.82 -37.14 26.08
C ARG A 536 13.76 -37.68 24.99
N ARG A 537 13.55 -38.93 24.54
CA ARG A 537 14.33 -39.57 23.50
C ARG A 537 14.20 -38.82 22.16
N GLN A 538 13.05 -38.24 21.90
CA GLN A 538 12.78 -37.47 20.67
C GLN A 538 13.51 -36.13 20.64
N LEU A 539 13.94 -35.59 21.78
CA LEU A 539 14.76 -34.36 21.80
C LEU A 539 16.10 -34.52 21.05
N ARG A 540 16.67 -35.74 21.02
CA ARG A 540 17.92 -36.04 20.34
C ARG A 540 17.83 -35.99 18.81
N THR A 541 16.64 -36.13 18.26
CA THR A 541 16.40 -36.14 16.81
C THR A 541 15.82 -34.82 16.30
N THR A 542 15.50 -33.90 17.20
CA THR A 542 14.95 -32.59 16.85
C THR A 542 16.09 -31.59 16.79
N ALA A 543 16.36 -31.01 15.61
CA ALA A 543 17.40 -29.99 15.47
C ALA A 543 16.97 -28.71 16.22
N PHE A 544 17.66 -28.40 17.31
CA PHE A 544 17.60 -27.10 17.96
C PHE A 544 18.72 -26.24 17.41
N ALA A 545 18.42 -25.10 16.79
CA ALA A 545 19.41 -24.05 16.65
C ALA A 545 19.52 -23.34 18.01
N PRO A 546 20.76 -23.17 18.56
CA PRO A 546 21.00 -22.41 19.78
C PRO A 546 20.68 -20.93 19.64
#